data_47a4fa19d2ad51174bd5b9eb45f9c7b5
#
_entry.id   47a4fa19d2ad51174bd5b9eb45f9c7b5
#
_cell.length_a   1.000
_cell.length_b   1.000
_cell.length_c   1.000
_cell.angle_alpha   90.00
_cell.angle_beta   90.00
_cell.angle_gamma   90.00
#
_symmetry.space_group_name_H-M   'P 1'
#
loop_
_entity.id
_entity.type
_entity.pdbx_description
1 polymer ?
#
loop_
_entity_poly.entity_id
_entity_poly.type
_entity_poly.pdbx_seq_one_letter_code
_entity_poly.pdbx_strand_id
1 'polypeptide(L)'
;MTIKGVALAGCFWALYALLYALLIAQSEGIPFVWALSGQTVATAFLALYSVPVWQLTVRAMDDWHGGWVAGAHLVIGPLYAWGSLESYTGLLTLLAGADVTQSVEARYGWIVASNGTIYAIQFAIYHLVRSTQRLRVKEQQA
;
A
#
# COMPACT_ATOMS: atom_id res chain seq x y z
N MET A 1 16.75 -4.03 -5.82
CA MET A 1 15.79 -5.05 -5.29
C MET A 1 16.20 -6.40 -5.89
N THR A 2 16.32 -7.45 -5.08
CA THR A 2 16.65 -8.79 -5.61
C THR A 2 15.38 -9.44 -6.18
N ILE A 3 15.52 -10.40 -7.11
CA ILE A 3 14.39 -11.16 -7.68
C ILE A 3 13.55 -11.79 -6.56
N LYS A 4 14.19 -12.32 -5.51
CA LYS A 4 13.49 -12.86 -4.33
C LYS A 4 12.65 -11.81 -3.61
N GLY A 5 13.12 -10.58 -3.48
CA GLY A 5 12.38 -9.50 -2.86
C GLY A 5 11.15 -9.07 -3.69
N VAL A 6 11.28 -9.05 -5.02
CA VAL A 6 10.16 -8.77 -5.92
C VAL A 6 9.08 -9.85 -5.81
N ALA A 7 9.49 -11.13 -5.83
CA ALA A 7 8.57 -12.25 -5.70
C ALA A 7 7.83 -12.23 -4.36
N LEU A 8 8.54 -11.96 -3.25
CA LEU A 8 7.92 -11.86 -1.93
C LEU A 8 6.91 -10.72 -1.85
N ALA A 9 7.25 -9.55 -2.39
CA ALA A 9 6.32 -8.41 -2.45
C ALA A 9 5.09 -8.76 -3.32
N GLY A 10 5.27 -9.42 -4.46
CA GLY A 10 4.18 -9.88 -5.30
C GLY A 10 3.25 -10.87 -4.58
N CYS A 11 3.82 -11.85 -3.86
CA CYS A 11 3.03 -12.78 -3.04
C CYS A 11 2.24 -12.06 -1.94
N PHE A 12 2.84 -11.07 -1.27
CA PHE A 12 2.15 -10.26 -0.26
C PHE A 12 0.94 -9.55 -0.86
N TRP A 13 1.12 -8.86 -1.98
CA TRP A 13 0.04 -8.12 -2.63
C TRP A 13 -1.06 -9.04 -3.19
N ALA A 14 -0.69 -10.19 -3.75
CA ALA A 14 -1.66 -11.18 -4.22
C ALA A 14 -2.49 -11.75 -3.07
N LEU A 15 -1.86 -12.11 -1.96
CA LEU A 15 -2.55 -12.59 -0.76
C LEU A 15 -3.47 -11.52 -0.17
N TYR A 16 -3.01 -10.27 -0.10
CA TYR A 16 -3.82 -9.14 0.35
C TYR A 16 -5.06 -8.96 -0.52
N ALA A 17 -4.91 -8.95 -1.86
CA ALA A 17 -6.03 -8.82 -2.79
C ALA A 17 -7.04 -9.97 -2.62
N LEU A 18 -6.57 -11.20 -2.47
CA LEU A 18 -7.41 -12.38 -2.28
C LEU A 18 -8.22 -12.31 -1.00
N LEU A 19 -7.57 -12.01 0.14
CA LEU A 19 -8.23 -11.94 1.44
C LEU A 19 -9.28 -10.83 1.48
N TYR A 20 -8.95 -9.65 0.96
CA TYR A 20 -9.90 -8.54 0.90
C TYR A 20 -11.07 -8.82 -0.04
N ALA A 21 -10.82 -9.47 -1.19
CA ALA A 21 -11.89 -9.88 -2.10
C ALA A 21 -12.85 -10.89 -1.45
N LEU A 22 -12.34 -11.83 -0.65
CA LEU A 22 -13.18 -12.75 0.11
C LEU A 22 -14.05 -12.00 1.14
N LEU A 23 -13.46 -11.07 1.89
CA LEU A 23 -14.19 -10.26 2.85
C LEU A 23 -15.30 -9.44 2.19
N ILE A 24 -15.00 -8.76 1.07
CA ILE A 24 -15.98 -7.97 0.32
C ILE A 24 -17.08 -8.86 -0.24
N ALA A 25 -16.74 -10.00 -0.85
CA ALA A 25 -17.74 -10.92 -1.39
C ALA A 25 -18.71 -11.41 -0.31
N GLN A 26 -18.20 -11.71 0.89
CA GLN A 26 -19.04 -12.14 2.02
C GLN A 26 -19.87 -11.01 2.60
N SER A 27 -19.29 -9.82 2.79
CA SER A 27 -19.98 -8.69 3.45
C SER A 27 -21.02 -8.04 2.54
N GLU A 28 -20.79 -8.01 1.23
CA GLU A 28 -21.63 -7.33 0.25
C GLU A 28 -22.57 -8.29 -0.52
N GLY A 29 -22.37 -9.60 -0.36
CA GLY A 29 -23.15 -10.59 -1.10
C GLY A 29 -22.91 -10.57 -2.61
N ILE A 30 -21.78 -10.03 -3.08
CA ILE A 30 -21.43 -9.98 -4.49
C ILE A 30 -20.64 -11.23 -4.93
N PRO A 31 -20.69 -11.64 -6.20
CA PRO A 31 -19.87 -12.75 -6.69
C PRO A 31 -18.37 -12.49 -6.45
N PHE A 32 -17.68 -13.50 -5.93
CA PHE A 32 -16.26 -13.41 -5.60
C PHE A 32 -15.39 -12.92 -6.77
N VAL A 33 -15.70 -13.32 -8.01
CA VAL A 33 -14.96 -12.88 -9.20
C VAL A 33 -15.00 -11.36 -9.38
N TRP A 34 -16.15 -10.73 -9.12
CA TRP A 34 -16.29 -9.28 -9.20
C TRP A 34 -15.52 -8.58 -8.07
N ALA A 35 -15.63 -9.10 -6.85
CA ALA A 35 -14.85 -8.61 -5.72
C ALA A 35 -13.34 -8.72 -5.97
N LEU A 36 -12.89 -9.85 -6.50
CA LEU A 36 -11.48 -10.10 -6.81
C LEU A 36 -10.97 -9.17 -7.92
N SER A 37 -11.76 -8.96 -8.97
CA SER A 37 -11.38 -8.03 -10.06
C SER A 37 -11.19 -6.61 -9.54
N GLY A 38 -12.17 -6.08 -8.80
CA GLY A 38 -12.08 -4.74 -8.21
C GLY A 38 -10.92 -4.62 -7.23
N GLN A 39 -10.75 -5.61 -6.36
CA GLN A 39 -9.69 -5.61 -5.36
C GLN A 39 -8.29 -5.75 -5.98
N THR A 40 -8.16 -6.49 -7.09
CA THR A 40 -6.88 -6.58 -7.81
C THR A 40 -6.45 -5.22 -8.36
N VAL A 41 -7.38 -4.46 -8.93
CA VAL A 41 -7.10 -3.10 -9.42
C VAL A 41 -6.74 -2.16 -8.27
N ALA A 42 -7.52 -2.15 -7.19
CA ALA A 42 -7.24 -1.33 -6.01
C ALA A 42 -5.85 -1.65 -5.42
N THR A 43 -5.53 -2.94 -5.29
CA THR A 43 -4.23 -3.42 -4.80
C THR A 43 -3.07 -3.04 -5.72
N ALA A 44 -3.28 -3.02 -7.04
CA ALA A 44 -2.28 -2.57 -8.00
C ALA A 44 -1.90 -1.11 -7.77
N PHE A 45 -2.86 -0.23 -7.49
CA PHE A 45 -2.56 1.16 -7.12
C PHE A 45 -1.80 1.25 -5.79
N LEU A 46 -2.18 0.50 -4.76
CA LEU A 46 -1.44 0.46 -3.49
C LEU A 46 0.01 0.00 -3.71
N ALA A 47 0.23 -1.05 -4.51
CA ALA A 47 1.55 -1.54 -4.86
C ALA A 47 2.36 -0.50 -5.65
N LEU A 48 1.74 0.19 -6.60
CA LEU A 48 2.38 1.25 -7.38
C LEU A 48 2.83 2.42 -6.50
N TYR A 49 1.97 2.89 -5.61
CA TYR A 49 2.30 3.94 -4.65
C TYR A 49 3.34 3.52 -3.60
N SER A 50 3.49 2.22 -3.37
CA SER A 50 4.53 1.69 -2.45
C SER A 50 5.95 1.84 -3.00
N VAL A 51 6.12 1.92 -4.32
CA VAL A 51 7.44 2.06 -4.96
C VAL A 51 8.14 3.36 -4.56
N PRO A 52 7.54 4.55 -4.73
CA PRO A 52 8.16 5.80 -4.30
C PRO A 52 8.36 5.86 -2.78
N VAL A 53 7.43 5.31 -1.98
CA VAL A 53 7.58 5.23 -0.52
C VAL A 53 8.80 4.40 -0.14
N TRP A 54 9.00 3.25 -0.78
CA TRP A 54 10.19 2.43 -0.60
C TRP A 54 11.46 3.19 -0.95
N GLN A 55 11.51 3.81 -2.12
CA GLN A 55 12.68 4.56 -2.57
C GLN A 55 13.03 5.70 -1.61
N LEU A 56 12.02 6.44 -1.17
CA LEU A 56 12.21 7.54 -0.24
C LEU A 56 12.70 7.04 1.13
N THR A 57 12.05 6.03 1.70
CA THR A 57 12.38 5.52 3.05
C THR A 57 13.74 4.84 3.10
N VAL A 58 14.07 4.00 2.11
CA VAL A 58 15.27 3.16 2.16
C VAL A 58 16.49 3.86 1.59
N ARG A 59 16.31 4.84 0.67
CA ARG A 59 17.44 5.51 0.01
C ARG A 59 17.61 6.96 0.41
N ALA A 60 16.54 7.76 0.35
CA ALA A 60 16.64 9.20 0.54
C ALA A 60 16.71 9.61 2.04
N MET A 61 16.03 8.86 2.91
CA MET A 61 15.99 9.19 4.34
C MET A 61 17.15 8.61 5.14
N ASP A 62 18.19 8.06 4.48
CA ASP A 62 19.24 7.32 5.20
C ASP A 62 19.98 8.17 6.21
N ASP A 63 20.26 9.43 5.88
CA ASP A 63 20.97 10.37 6.75
C ASP A 63 20.03 11.31 7.54
N TRP A 64 18.73 11.11 7.43
CA TRP A 64 17.78 12.00 8.10
C TRP A 64 17.69 11.72 9.59
N HIS A 65 17.60 12.81 10.38
CA HIS A 65 17.28 12.73 11.81
C HIS A 65 15.87 12.14 12.00
N GLY A 66 15.68 11.31 13.04
CA GLY A 66 14.43 10.58 13.29
C GLY A 66 13.16 11.45 13.30
N GLY A 67 13.25 12.69 13.79
CA GLY A 67 12.14 13.65 13.78
C GLY A 67 11.70 14.03 12.36
N TRP A 68 12.64 14.25 11.45
CA TRP A 68 12.33 14.53 10.04
C TRP A 68 11.73 13.32 9.33
N VAL A 69 12.23 12.13 9.65
CA VAL A 69 11.64 10.88 9.12
C VAL A 69 10.20 10.74 9.57
N ALA A 70 9.91 10.92 10.87
CA ALA A 70 8.56 10.86 11.39
C ALA A 70 7.64 11.94 10.76
N GLY A 71 8.12 13.19 10.66
CA GLY A 71 7.38 14.27 10.02
C GLY A 71 7.05 14.00 8.55
N ALA A 72 8.01 13.46 7.80
CA ALA A 72 7.77 13.07 6.40
C ALA A 72 6.69 11.98 6.28
N HIS A 73 6.72 10.97 7.13
CA HIS A 73 5.71 9.90 7.09
C HIS A 73 4.31 10.35 7.51
N LEU A 74 4.20 11.38 8.37
CA LEU A 74 2.91 12.01 8.70
C LEU A 74 2.27 12.70 7.49
N VAL A 75 3.05 13.11 6.50
CA VAL A 75 2.55 13.70 5.24
C VAL A 75 2.36 12.61 4.17
N ILE A 76 3.34 11.74 4.01
CA ILE A 76 3.34 10.70 2.95
C ILE A 76 2.23 9.68 3.19
N GLY A 77 1.95 9.30 4.45
CA GLY A 77 0.92 8.32 4.78
C GLY A 77 -0.48 8.72 4.31
N PRO A 78 -0.99 9.91 4.68
CA PRO A 78 -2.25 10.44 4.15
C PRO A 78 -2.25 10.57 2.62
N LEU A 79 -1.17 11.06 2.02
CA LEU A 79 -1.06 11.16 0.57
C LEU A 79 -1.10 9.80 -0.14
N TYR A 80 -0.44 8.79 0.45
CA TYR A 80 -0.51 7.42 -0.04
C TYR A 80 -1.94 6.85 0.04
N ALA A 81 -2.58 6.99 1.21
CA ALA A 81 -3.90 6.44 1.46
C ALA A 81 -4.96 7.10 0.57
N TRP A 82 -4.92 8.43 0.48
CA TRP A 82 -5.84 9.21 -0.34
C TRP A 82 -5.54 9.06 -1.83
N GLY A 83 -4.30 9.25 -2.25
CA GLY A 83 -3.91 9.20 -3.65
C GLY A 83 -4.17 7.85 -4.31
N SER A 84 -3.92 6.74 -3.60
CA SER A 84 -4.23 5.40 -4.12
C SER A 84 -5.74 5.18 -4.31
N LEU A 85 -6.57 5.71 -3.41
CA LEU A 85 -8.02 5.64 -3.53
C LEU A 85 -8.54 6.50 -4.69
N GLU A 86 -8.09 7.77 -4.80
CA GLU A 86 -8.48 8.65 -5.91
C GLU A 86 -8.09 8.09 -7.28
N SER A 87 -6.91 7.48 -7.37
CA SER A 87 -6.48 6.82 -8.61
C SER A 87 -7.38 5.63 -8.97
N TYR A 88 -7.76 4.85 -7.98
CA TYR A 88 -8.67 3.71 -8.16
C TYR A 88 -10.07 4.18 -8.55
N THR A 89 -10.65 5.14 -7.83
CA THR A 89 -12.00 5.67 -8.12
C THR A 89 -12.05 6.39 -9.47
N GLY A 90 -11.01 7.15 -9.80
CA GLY A 90 -10.88 7.79 -11.11
C GLY A 90 -10.88 6.78 -12.26
N LEU A 91 -10.13 5.68 -12.13
CA LEU A 91 -10.13 4.61 -13.11
C LEU A 91 -11.49 3.92 -13.20
N LEU A 92 -12.14 3.62 -12.06
CA LEU A 92 -13.49 3.03 -12.06
C LEU A 92 -14.50 3.94 -12.75
N THR A 93 -14.48 5.23 -12.49
CA THR A 93 -15.36 6.20 -13.13
C THR A 93 -15.20 6.20 -14.65
N LEU A 94 -13.95 6.15 -15.12
CA LEU A 94 -13.63 6.12 -16.55
C LEU A 94 -14.09 4.83 -17.23
N LEU A 95 -13.99 3.69 -16.55
CA LEU A 95 -14.28 2.38 -17.15
C LEU A 95 -15.74 1.93 -16.98
N ALA A 96 -16.37 2.26 -15.87
CA ALA A 96 -17.67 1.71 -15.48
C ALA A 96 -18.74 2.78 -15.21
N GLY A 97 -18.38 4.06 -15.27
CA GLY A 97 -19.28 5.19 -15.04
C GLY A 97 -19.43 5.57 -13.57
N ALA A 98 -20.07 6.71 -13.33
CA ALA A 98 -20.19 7.32 -11.99
C ALA A 98 -21.05 6.48 -11.01
N ASP A 99 -22.02 5.71 -11.51
CA ASP A 99 -22.91 4.91 -10.67
C ASP A 99 -22.15 3.85 -9.85
N VAL A 100 -21.08 3.28 -10.45
CA VAL A 100 -20.25 2.27 -9.77
C VAL A 100 -19.40 2.88 -8.67
N THR A 101 -18.98 4.14 -8.81
CA THR A 101 -18.15 4.82 -7.80
C THR A 101 -18.94 5.23 -6.56
N GLN A 102 -20.25 5.41 -6.66
CA GLN A 102 -21.09 5.80 -5.52
C GLN A 102 -21.01 4.80 -4.35
N SER A 103 -20.87 3.51 -4.64
CA SER A 103 -20.67 2.48 -3.61
C SER A 103 -19.31 2.59 -2.91
N VAL A 104 -18.29 3.08 -3.59
CA VAL A 104 -16.96 3.35 -3.04
C VAL A 104 -17.01 4.61 -2.18
N GLU A 105 -17.70 5.66 -2.63
CA GLU A 105 -17.86 6.90 -1.89
C GLU A 105 -18.55 6.69 -0.55
N ALA A 106 -19.57 5.83 -0.48
CA ALA A 106 -20.23 5.49 0.76
C ALA A 106 -19.30 4.87 1.83
N ARG A 107 -18.15 4.31 1.40
CA ARG A 107 -17.15 3.66 2.27
C ARG A 107 -15.81 4.38 2.29
N TYR A 108 -15.76 5.56 1.73
CA TYR A 108 -14.54 6.34 1.53
C TYR A 108 -13.65 6.40 2.79
N GLY A 109 -14.22 6.81 3.92
CA GLY A 109 -13.48 6.93 5.18
C GLY A 109 -12.88 5.59 5.65
N TRP A 110 -13.61 4.49 5.49
CA TRP A 110 -13.11 3.15 5.83
C TRP A 110 -11.96 2.71 4.93
N ILE A 111 -12.06 2.98 3.63
CA ILE A 111 -11.03 2.60 2.66
C ILE A 111 -9.76 3.43 2.91
N VAL A 112 -9.88 4.73 3.16
CA VAL A 112 -8.73 5.59 3.52
C VAL A 112 -8.06 5.08 4.80
N ALA A 113 -8.82 4.74 5.84
CA ALA A 113 -8.27 4.19 7.07
C ALA A 113 -7.55 2.85 6.84
N SER A 114 -8.13 1.98 6.02
CA SER A 114 -7.54 0.69 5.63
C SER A 114 -6.23 0.89 4.86
N ASN A 115 -6.21 1.77 3.85
CA ASN A 115 -5.01 2.11 3.09
C ASN A 115 -3.93 2.74 3.98
N GLY A 116 -4.32 3.58 4.94
CA GLY A 116 -3.42 4.14 5.96
C GLY A 116 -2.80 3.06 6.86
N THR A 117 -3.58 2.05 7.23
CA THR A 117 -3.08 0.89 8.00
C THR A 117 -2.05 0.09 7.18
N ILE A 118 -2.32 -0.16 5.91
CA ILE A 118 -1.36 -0.82 4.99
C ILE A 118 -0.08 0.00 4.90
N TYR A 119 -0.19 1.33 4.78
CA TYR A 119 0.97 2.21 4.80
C TYR A 119 1.78 2.08 6.10
N ALA A 120 1.13 2.08 7.25
CA ALA A 120 1.81 1.93 8.55
C ALA A 120 2.56 0.59 8.68
N ILE A 121 1.98 -0.50 8.17
CA ILE A 121 2.64 -1.81 8.11
C ILE A 121 3.88 -1.75 7.20
N GLN A 122 3.76 -1.17 6.01
CA GLN A 122 4.90 -0.99 5.09
C GLN A 122 5.99 -0.14 5.72
N PHE A 123 5.64 0.97 6.34
CA PHE A 123 6.56 1.82 7.08
C PHE A 123 7.37 1.02 8.10
N ALA A 124 6.70 0.22 8.94
CA ALA A 124 7.37 -0.61 9.94
C ALA A 124 8.33 -1.63 9.29
N ILE A 125 7.89 -2.30 8.23
CA ILE A 125 8.72 -3.28 7.50
C ILE A 125 9.95 -2.60 6.88
N TYR A 126 9.78 -1.45 6.23
CA TYR A 126 10.87 -0.75 5.57
C TYR A 126 11.92 -0.26 6.56
N HIS A 127 11.49 0.25 7.72
CA HIS A 127 12.40 0.64 8.79
C HIS A 127 13.11 -0.56 9.43
N LEU A 128 12.44 -1.69 9.58
CA LEU A 128 13.05 -2.92 10.07
C LEU A 128 14.14 -3.42 9.11
N VAL A 129 13.84 -3.48 7.81
CA VAL A 129 14.81 -3.87 6.77
C VAL A 129 16.03 -2.94 6.80
N ARG A 130 15.81 -1.64 6.85
CA ARG A 130 16.88 -0.63 6.93
C ARG A 130 17.74 -0.82 8.19
N SER A 131 17.13 -0.97 9.35
CA SER A 131 17.85 -1.18 10.61
C SER A 131 18.71 -2.44 10.57
N THR A 132 18.18 -3.54 10.04
CA THR A 132 18.90 -4.80 9.88
C THR A 132 20.09 -4.65 8.92
N GLN A 133 19.93 -3.93 7.83
CA GLN A 133 21.02 -3.67 6.89
C GLN A 133 22.14 -2.86 7.53
N ARG A 134 21.83 -1.84 8.31
CA ARG A 134 22.81 -1.02 9.03
C ARG A 134 23.60 -1.84 10.08
N LEU A 135 22.92 -2.73 10.79
CA LEU A 135 23.59 -3.61 11.76
C LEU A 135 24.60 -4.53 11.07
N ARG A 136 24.21 -5.17 9.96
CA ARG A 136 25.12 -6.05 9.19
C ARG A 136 26.35 -5.32 8.67
N VAL A 137 26.20 -4.08 8.19
CA VAL A 137 27.34 -3.27 7.71
C VAL A 137 28.31 -2.96 8.87
N LYS A 138 27.79 -2.61 10.05
CA LYS A 138 28.61 -2.37 11.23
C LYS A 138 29.36 -3.63 11.70
N GLU A 139 28.70 -4.77 11.70
CA GLU A 139 29.32 -6.06 12.05
C GLU A 139 30.47 -6.44 11.10
N GLN A 140 30.35 -6.10 9.81
CA GLN A 140 31.40 -6.38 8.80
C GLN A 140 32.61 -5.41 8.91
N GLN A 141 32.42 -4.26 9.57
CA GLN A 141 33.47 -3.25 9.76
C GLN A 141 34.21 -3.41 11.09
N ALA A 142 33.66 -4.16 12.01
CA ALA A 142 34.28 -4.49 13.31
C ALA A 142 35.20 -5.69 13.22
#